data_e721dc9d1caac0facd6e48f18aa153d0
#
_entry.id   e721dc9d1caac0facd6e48f18aa153d0
#
_cell.length_a   1.000
_cell.length_b   1.000
_cell.length_c   1.000
_cell.angle_alpha   90.00
_cell.angle_beta   90.00
_cell.angle_gamma   90.00
#
_symmetry.space_group_name_H-M   'P 1'
#
loop_
_entity.id
_entity.type
_entity.pdbx_description
1 polymer ?
#
loop_
_entity_poly.entity_id
_entity_poly.type
_entity_poly.pdbx_seq_one_letter_code
_entity_poly.pdbx_strand_id
1 'polypeptide(L)'
;LSYGKPVKASSQLESYPVENVTDENLKTFWVAGKNDDKQWVEIDLEEVSDVYALQLNFFDYEETGFWGRMPNLRQRYLVEASVDGARWRVLVDYRNSFRDAPHNYIELDQPIEARYIRYRHHYVPGKNLAMGDIRVFGLGRGKKPATVKGFTVVREADERNARISWKSVKGAQGYNVLWGVALDKLYSSWMVYGDNSLDLRALTVGQKYYFAIESFNENGIS
;
A
#
# COMPACT_ATOMS: atom_id res chain seq x y z
N LEU A 1 3.64 -5.86 -1.31
CA LEU A 1 4.92 -6.29 -0.75
C LEU A 1 5.40 -5.37 0.39
N SER A 2 5.15 -4.06 0.32
CA SER A 2 5.65 -3.07 1.28
C SER A 2 4.83 -2.93 2.57
N TYR A 3 3.61 -3.47 2.64
CA TYR A 3 2.73 -3.31 3.80
C TYR A 3 3.38 -3.80 5.10
N GLY A 4 3.51 -2.91 6.10
CA GLY A 4 4.07 -3.20 7.41
C GLY A 4 5.55 -3.62 7.41
N LYS A 5 6.28 -3.41 6.30
CA LYS A 5 7.70 -3.78 6.19
C LYS A 5 8.62 -2.75 6.85
N PRO A 6 9.80 -3.21 7.34
CA PRO A 6 10.80 -2.33 7.91
C PRO A 6 11.19 -1.22 6.93
N VAL A 7 11.23 0.00 7.43
CA VAL A 7 11.54 1.18 6.63
C VAL A 7 12.49 2.10 7.38
N LYS A 8 13.35 2.78 6.64
CA LYS A 8 14.29 3.79 7.14
C LYS A 8 14.23 5.04 6.28
N ALA A 9 14.50 6.19 6.87
CA ALA A 9 14.62 7.44 6.16
C ALA A 9 15.88 8.20 6.58
N SER A 10 16.30 9.13 5.74
CA SER A 10 17.40 10.06 6.04
C SER A 10 17.11 10.97 7.22
N SER A 11 15.85 11.36 7.39
CA SER A 11 15.36 12.21 8.48
C SER A 11 13.85 12.10 8.60
N GLN A 12 13.31 12.56 9.73
CA GLN A 12 11.86 12.69 9.93
C GLN A 12 11.55 13.77 10.95
N LEU A 13 10.36 14.34 10.89
CA LEU A 13 9.80 15.13 11.97
C LEU A 13 9.16 14.19 13.00
N GLU A 14 9.26 14.53 14.28
CA GLU A 14 8.83 13.67 15.41
C GLU A 14 7.37 13.17 15.29
N SER A 15 6.47 14.05 14.86
CA SER A 15 5.05 13.71 14.72
C SER A 15 4.68 12.97 13.43
N TYR A 16 5.64 12.75 12.53
CA TYR A 16 5.40 12.19 11.20
C TYR A 16 6.46 11.12 10.86
N PRO A 17 6.39 9.98 11.55
CA PRO A 17 7.42 8.94 11.44
C PRO A 17 7.41 8.24 10.08
N VAL A 18 8.55 7.66 9.71
CA VAL A 18 8.73 7.05 8.39
C VAL A 18 7.89 5.76 8.20
N GLU A 19 7.52 5.10 9.26
CA GLU A 19 6.67 3.91 9.26
C GLU A 19 5.31 4.17 8.59
N ASN A 20 4.85 5.42 8.57
CA ASN A 20 3.61 5.82 7.89
C ASN A 20 3.64 5.60 6.37
N VAL A 21 4.81 5.45 5.74
CA VAL A 21 4.86 5.19 4.28
C VAL A 21 4.60 3.72 3.92
N THR A 22 4.48 2.83 4.88
CA THR A 22 4.21 1.40 4.67
C THR A 22 2.98 0.88 5.41
N ASP A 23 2.19 1.76 6.03
CA ASP A 23 1.03 1.37 6.87
C ASP A 23 -0.29 1.24 6.08
N GLU A 24 -0.31 1.60 4.79
CA GLU A 24 -1.49 1.59 3.90
C GLU A 24 -2.65 2.47 4.41
N ASN A 25 -2.36 3.45 5.26
CA ASN A 25 -3.35 4.34 5.83
C ASN A 25 -3.27 5.74 5.19
N LEU A 26 -4.22 6.07 4.35
CA LEU A 26 -4.29 7.35 3.62
C LEU A 26 -4.41 8.60 4.52
N LYS A 27 -4.55 8.43 5.83
CA LYS A 27 -4.65 9.55 6.79
C LYS A 27 -3.33 9.84 7.48
N THR A 28 -2.36 8.96 7.36
CA THR A 28 -1.02 9.09 7.92
C THR A 28 -0.03 9.45 6.82
N PHE A 29 1.06 10.09 7.18
CA PHE A 29 2.13 10.43 6.25
C PHE A 29 3.44 10.66 7.00
N TRP A 30 4.54 10.46 6.32
CA TRP A 30 5.87 10.82 6.77
C TRP A 30 6.23 12.21 6.27
N VAL A 31 7.01 12.93 7.10
CA VAL A 31 7.59 14.23 6.71
C VAL A 31 9.08 14.21 7.00
N ALA A 32 9.89 14.44 5.98
CA ALA A 32 11.33 14.63 6.11
C ALA A 32 11.67 15.93 6.86
N GLY A 33 12.77 15.95 7.56
CA GLY A 33 13.25 17.16 8.23
C GLY A 33 13.54 18.33 7.29
N LYS A 34 13.73 18.06 5.98
CA LYS A 34 14.07 19.05 4.95
C LYS A 34 13.52 18.67 3.58
N ASN A 35 13.55 19.65 2.66
CA ASN A 35 13.31 19.45 1.23
C ASN A 35 14.64 19.69 0.48
N ASP A 36 15.56 18.73 0.57
CA ASP A 36 16.84 18.77 -0.15
C ASP A 36 17.15 17.40 -0.79
N ASP A 37 18.11 17.34 -1.68
CA ASP A 37 18.51 16.15 -2.43
C ASP A 37 19.21 15.06 -1.60
N LYS A 38 19.35 15.27 -0.29
CA LYS A 38 19.88 14.30 0.66
C LYS A 38 18.80 13.42 1.29
N GLN A 39 17.52 13.73 1.05
CA GLN A 39 16.43 12.94 1.60
C GLN A 39 16.23 11.66 0.82
N TRP A 40 15.96 10.59 1.54
CA TRP A 40 15.69 9.27 1.00
C TRP A 40 14.81 8.45 1.96
N VAL A 41 14.11 7.46 1.40
CA VAL A 41 13.40 6.40 2.12
C VAL A 41 13.84 5.06 1.56
N GLU A 42 14.09 4.08 2.43
CA GLU A 42 14.45 2.71 2.06
C GLU A 42 13.56 1.70 2.77
N ILE A 43 12.93 0.84 1.99
CA ILE A 43 12.06 -0.24 2.47
C ILE A 43 12.81 -1.57 2.30
N ASP A 44 12.87 -2.39 3.36
CA ASP A 44 13.33 -3.77 3.30
C ASP A 44 12.11 -4.69 3.17
N LEU A 45 11.93 -5.31 2.00
CA LEU A 45 10.87 -6.30 1.78
C LEU A 45 11.10 -7.60 2.55
N GLU A 46 12.22 -7.70 3.31
CA GLU A 46 12.69 -8.83 4.12
C GLU A 46 13.14 -10.04 3.30
N GLU A 47 12.49 -10.30 2.17
CA GLU A 47 12.84 -11.38 1.23
C GLU A 47 12.96 -10.83 -0.19
N VAL A 48 13.73 -11.54 -1.03
CA VAL A 48 13.80 -11.24 -2.47
C VAL A 48 12.45 -11.58 -3.09
N SER A 49 11.84 -10.59 -3.74
CA SER A 49 10.54 -10.69 -4.38
C SER A 49 10.61 -10.24 -5.84
N ASP A 50 9.64 -10.67 -6.63
CA ASP A 50 9.47 -10.21 -8.01
C ASP A 50 8.57 -8.96 -7.99
N VAL A 51 9.17 -7.80 -8.24
CA VAL A 51 8.48 -6.49 -8.23
C VAL A 51 8.00 -6.16 -9.64
N TYR A 52 6.72 -5.82 -9.79
CA TYR A 52 6.07 -5.49 -11.05
C TYR A 52 5.74 -4.00 -11.18
N ALA A 53 5.38 -3.35 -10.09
CA ALA A 53 4.98 -1.95 -10.12
C ALA A 53 5.25 -1.28 -8.76
N LEU A 54 5.25 0.04 -8.79
CA LEU A 54 5.40 0.92 -7.64
C LEU A 54 4.29 1.97 -7.63
N GLN A 55 3.86 2.40 -6.46
CA GLN A 55 3.04 3.60 -6.32
C GLN A 55 3.65 4.50 -5.25
N LEU A 56 3.87 5.75 -5.61
CA LEU A 56 4.36 6.78 -4.70
C LEU A 56 3.26 7.80 -4.50
N ASN A 57 2.85 7.99 -3.26
CA ASN A 57 1.83 8.97 -2.87
C ASN A 57 2.51 10.09 -2.08
N PHE A 58 2.69 11.24 -2.71
CA PHE A 58 3.18 12.45 -2.06
C PHE A 58 2.06 13.12 -1.29
N PHE A 59 2.43 13.82 -0.22
CA PHE A 59 1.50 14.58 0.61
C PHE A 59 1.85 16.07 0.57
N ASP A 60 0.83 16.93 0.50
CA ASP A 60 1.00 18.38 0.49
C ASP A 60 1.15 18.91 1.92
N TYR A 61 2.34 18.78 2.50
CA TYR A 61 2.62 19.26 3.86
C TYR A 61 3.06 20.73 3.84
N GLU A 62 2.26 21.60 4.46
CA GLU A 62 2.49 23.05 4.50
C GLU A 62 2.78 23.70 3.12
N GLU A 63 2.31 23.07 2.04
CA GLU A 63 2.52 23.55 0.68
C GLU A 63 1.49 24.58 0.27
N THR A 64 0.29 24.49 0.82
CA THR A 64 -0.80 25.34 0.44
C THR A 64 -0.86 26.53 1.37
N GLY A 65 -0.66 27.71 0.81
CA GLY A 65 -1.18 28.90 1.43
C GLY A 65 -2.72 28.88 1.41
N PHE A 66 -3.33 29.95 1.88
CA PHE A 66 -4.78 30.14 1.97
C PHE A 66 -5.56 29.86 0.64
N TRP A 67 -4.89 29.84 -0.50
CA TRP A 67 -5.46 29.81 -1.85
C TRP A 67 -5.22 28.52 -2.63
N GLY A 68 -4.77 27.45 -2.01
CA GLY A 68 -4.53 26.19 -2.68
C GLY A 68 -3.07 25.89 -2.95
N ARG A 69 -2.79 24.88 -3.78
CA ARG A 69 -1.44 24.40 -4.06
C ARG A 69 -0.56 25.45 -4.73
N MET A 70 0.73 25.40 -4.44
CA MET A 70 1.74 26.27 -5.05
C MET A 70 1.80 26.08 -6.57
N PRO A 71 2.13 27.10 -7.36
CA PRO A 71 2.44 26.93 -8.77
C PRO A 71 3.70 26.06 -8.97
N ASN A 72 3.87 25.53 -10.18
CA ASN A 72 4.99 24.64 -10.53
C ASN A 72 5.02 23.31 -9.75
N LEU A 73 3.86 22.69 -9.63
CA LEU A 73 3.70 21.38 -9.03
C LEU A 73 4.40 20.34 -9.89
N ARG A 74 5.38 19.69 -9.33
CA ARG A 74 6.09 18.56 -9.94
C ARG A 74 6.84 17.80 -8.86
N GLN A 75 6.98 16.52 -9.06
CA GLN A 75 7.76 15.66 -8.20
C GLN A 75 8.97 15.16 -8.99
N ARG A 76 10.15 15.36 -8.42
CA ARG A 76 11.41 14.91 -9.01
C ARG A 76 12.11 13.96 -8.06
N TYR A 77 12.44 12.80 -8.53
CA TYR A 77 13.00 11.74 -7.72
C TYR A 77 13.67 10.65 -8.56
N LEU A 78 14.36 9.78 -7.86
CA LEU A 78 14.93 8.53 -8.35
C LEU A 78 14.37 7.39 -7.50
N VAL A 79 14.03 6.26 -8.11
CA VAL A 79 13.75 5.01 -7.39
C VAL A 79 14.75 3.96 -7.82
N GLU A 80 15.34 3.31 -6.85
CA GLU A 80 16.34 2.26 -7.01
C GLU A 80 15.88 0.98 -6.33
N ALA A 81 16.36 -0.15 -6.81
CA ALA A 81 16.18 -1.44 -6.19
C ALA A 81 17.50 -2.16 -5.99
N SER A 82 17.54 -3.02 -4.98
CA SER A 82 18.68 -3.88 -4.69
C SER A 82 18.23 -5.23 -4.13
N VAL A 83 19.00 -6.27 -4.40
CA VAL A 83 18.84 -7.59 -3.79
C VAL A 83 19.67 -7.69 -2.49
N ASP A 84 20.82 -7.04 -2.42
CA ASP A 84 21.82 -7.20 -1.35
C ASP A 84 22.02 -5.94 -0.49
N GLY A 85 21.34 -4.83 -0.82
CA GLY A 85 21.49 -3.54 -0.14
C GLY A 85 22.78 -2.79 -0.47
N ALA A 86 23.67 -3.38 -1.29
CA ALA A 86 24.96 -2.81 -1.65
C ALA A 86 25.00 -2.33 -3.11
N ARG A 87 24.50 -3.14 -4.03
CA ARG A 87 24.43 -2.82 -5.46
C ARG A 87 23.02 -2.40 -5.83
N TRP A 88 22.90 -1.18 -6.35
CA TRP A 88 21.64 -0.54 -6.65
C TRP A 88 21.43 -0.40 -8.16
N ARG A 89 20.25 -0.74 -8.61
CA ARG A 89 19.77 -0.58 -9.98
C ARG A 89 18.69 0.49 -10.01
N VAL A 90 18.81 1.44 -10.91
CA VAL A 90 17.77 2.45 -11.16
C VAL A 90 16.55 1.79 -11.79
N LEU A 91 15.39 2.00 -11.20
CA LEU A 91 14.09 1.59 -11.74
C LEU A 91 13.40 2.73 -12.44
N VAL A 92 13.44 3.91 -11.81
CA VAL A 92 12.73 5.11 -12.27
C VAL A 92 13.64 6.30 -12.09
N ASP A 93 13.81 7.10 -13.13
CA ASP A 93 14.53 8.35 -13.08
C ASP A 93 13.62 9.52 -13.52
N TYR A 94 13.01 10.19 -12.56
CA TYR A 94 12.19 11.38 -12.77
C TYR A 94 12.86 12.66 -12.28
N ARG A 95 14.18 12.68 -12.13
CA ARG A 95 14.92 13.87 -11.70
C ARG A 95 14.72 15.08 -12.62
N ASN A 96 14.41 14.84 -13.90
CA ASN A 96 14.12 15.88 -14.88
C ASN A 96 12.66 15.97 -15.28
N SER A 97 11.75 15.34 -14.51
CA SER A 97 10.32 15.38 -14.80
C SER A 97 9.72 16.78 -14.58
N PHE A 98 8.77 17.13 -15.44
CA PHE A 98 7.92 18.33 -15.30
C PHE A 98 6.46 17.99 -14.99
N ARG A 99 6.17 16.70 -14.75
CA ARG A 99 4.81 16.24 -14.47
C ARG A 99 4.44 16.53 -13.02
N ASP A 100 3.22 16.99 -12.83
CA ASP A 100 2.53 16.96 -11.55
C ASP A 100 1.86 15.59 -11.41
N ALA A 101 2.43 14.73 -10.59
CA ALA A 101 1.94 13.38 -10.38
C ALA A 101 2.08 12.99 -8.89
N PRO A 102 1.28 13.62 -7.99
CA PRO A 102 1.36 13.37 -6.55
C PRO A 102 0.96 11.94 -6.18
N HIS A 103 0.22 11.24 -7.02
CA HIS A 103 -0.14 9.83 -6.89
C HIS A 103 0.36 9.08 -8.12
N ASN A 104 1.66 8.77 -8.13
CA ASN A 104 2.29 8.20 -9.31
C ASN A 104 2.36 6.67 -9.24
N TYR A 105 1.54 6.00 -10.06
CA TYR A 105 1.63 4.56 -10.30
C TYR A 105 2.59 4.32 -11.46
N ILE A 106 3.55 3.43 -11.27
CA ILE A 106 4.65 3.15 -12.19
C ILE A 106 4.70 1.65 -12.40
N GLU A 107 4.31 1.21 -13.58
CA GLU A 107 4.46 -0.17 -14.02
C GLU A 107 5.86 -0.37 -14.62
N LEU A 108 6.50 -1.47 -14.29
CA LEU A 108 7.82 -1.83 -14.83
C LEU A 108 7.63 -2.64 -16.10
N ASP A 109 8.43 -2.37 -17.13
CA ASP A 109 8.38 -3.10 -18.41
C ASP A 109 8.60 -4.61 -18.23
N GLN A 110 9.39 -4.99 -17.26
CA GLN A 110 9.67 -6.37 -16.87
C GLN A 110 9.72 -6.47 -15.34
N PRO A 111 9.28 -7.60 -14.75
CA PRO A 111 9.48 -7.86 -13.33
C PRO A 111 10.96 -7.82 -12.98
N ILE A 112 11.26 -7.32 -11.80
CA ILE A 112 12.63 -7.29 -11.27
C ILE A 112 12.72 -7.98 -9.92
N GLU A 113 13.84 -8.63 -9.67
CA GLU A 113 14.17 -9.16 -8.37
C GLU A 113 14.66 -8.03 -7.46
N ALA A 114 14.01 -7.87 -6.31
CA ALA A 114 14.44 -6.91 -5.31
C ALA A 114 14.08 -7.37 -3.89
N ARG A 115 14.94 -7.04 -2.92
CA ARG A 115 14.65 -7.04 -1.50
C ARG A 115 14.53 -5.62 -0.96
N TYR A 116 15.31 -4.69 -1.49
CA TYR A 116 15.33 -3.30 -1.03
C TYR A 116 14.82 -2.39 -2.13
N ILE A 117 13.94 -1.47 -1.76
CA ILE A 117 13.46 -0.38 -2.62
C ILE A 117 13.85 0.93 -1.96
N ARG A 118 14.53 1.80 -2.70
CA ARG A 118 14.96 3.12 -2.20
C ARG A 118 14.42 4.23 -3.07
N TYR A 119 13.66 5.11 -2.45
CA TYR A 119 13.31 6.43 -2.99
C TYR A 119 14.44 7.42 -2.66
N ARG A 120 14.89 8.19 -3.64
CA ARG A 120 15.81 9.32 -3.45
C ARG A 120 15.16 10.59 -3.95
N HIS A 121 15.08 11.54 -3.06
CA HIS A 121 14.45 12.83 -3.33
C HIS A 121 15.32 13.73 -4.21
N HIS A 122 14.66 14.55 -5.04
CA HIS A 122 15.29 15.60 -5.81
C HIS A 122 14.52 16.92 -5.73
N TYR A 123 13.19 16.89 -5.79
CA TYR A 123 12.37 18.10 -5.67
C TYR A 123 10.90 17.75 -5.43
N VAL A 124 10.26 18.48 -4.51
CA VAL A 124 8.81 18.70 -4.43
C VAL A 124 8.58 20.18 -4.18
N PRO A 125 7.42 20.75 -4.57
CA PRO A 125 7.05 22.07 -4.11
C PRO A 125 6.78 22.00 -2.60
N GLY A 126 7.18 23.01 -1.85
CA GLY A 126 6.94 23.04 -0.42
C GLY A 126 8.20 23.06 0.42
N LYS A 127 8.01 23.22 1.72
CA LYS A 127 9.10 23.40 2.68
C LYS A 127 9.79 22.08 3.04
N ASN A 128 9.02 21.03 3.14
CA ASN A 128 9.49 19.69 3.50
C ASN A 128 8.98 18.66 2.50
N LEU A 129 9.77 17.61 2.26
CA LEU A 129 9.27 16.42 1.57
C LEU A 129 8.28 15.71 2.49
N ALA A 130 7.10 15.35 1.97
CA ALA A 130 6.13 14.52 2.66
C ALA A 130 5.56 13.44 1.74
N MET A 131 5.34 12.25 2.28
CA MET A 131 4.81 11.10 1.54
C MET A 131 3.80 10.33 2.40
N GLY A 132 2.64 10.00 1.81
CA GLY A 132 1.65 9.13 2.44
C GLY A 132 2.05 7.67 2.35
N ASP A 133 2.27 7.16 1.15
CA ASP A 133 2.62 5.75 0.94
C ASP A 133 3.71 5.58 -0.11
N ILE A 134 4.50 4.53 0.07
CA ILE A 134 5.31 3.90 -0.98
C ILE A 134 4.85 2.45 -1.08
N ARG A 135 4.06 2.14 -2.10
CA ARG A 135 3.53 0.80 -2.32
C ARG A 135 4.37 0.06 -3.34
N VAL A 136 4.71 -1.18 -3.01
CA VAL A 136 5.46 -2.08 -3.89
C VAL A 136 4.56 -3.25 -4.24
N PHE A 137 4.27 -3.40 -5.53
CA PHE A 137 3.41 -4.46 -6.06
C PHE A 137 4.25 -5.55 -6.70
N GLY A 138 3.90 -6.79 -6.40
CA GLY A 138 4.64 -7.94 -6.90
C GLY A 138 4.27 -9.23 -6.19
N LEU A 139 5.12 -10.23 -6.31
CA LEU A 139 4.96 -11.53 -5.66
C LEU A 139 6.24 -11.92 -4.92
N GLY A 140 6.07 -12.33 -3.68
CA GLY A 140 7.10 -13.05 -2.94
C GLY A 140 7.32 -14.47 -3.49
N ARG A 141 8.39 -15.10 -3.08
CA ARG A 141 8.80 -16.44 -3.53
C ARG A 141 8.51 -17.55 -2.52
N GLY A 142 7.80 -17.22 -1.46
CA GLY A 142 7.42 -18.15 -0.41
C GLY A 142 6.10 -18.86 -0.68
N LYS A 143 5.48 -19.38 0.38
CA LYS A 143 4.20 -20.07 0.28
C LYS A 143 3.04 -19.11 0.50
N LYS A 144 2.08 -19.14 -0.41
CA LYS A 144 0.79 -18.50 -0.18
C LYS A 144 0.05 -19.18 0.99
N PRO A 145 -0.85 -18.48 1.68
CA PRO A 145 -1.60 -19.06 2.80
C PRO A 145 -2.60 -20.12 2.31
N ALA A 146 -3.06 -20.94 3.24
CA ALA A 146 -4.08 -21.94 2.94
C ALA A 146 -5.46 -21.27 2.80
N THR A 147 -6.37 -21.90 2.07
CA THR A 147 -7.77 -21.46 1.94
C THR A 147 -8.47 -21.38 3.30
N VAL A 148 -9.29 -20.35 3.50
CA VAL A 148 -10.13 -20.19 4.69
C VAL A 148 -11.12 -21.34 4.78
N LYS A 149 -11.05 -22.14 5.84
CA LYS A 149 -11.95 -23.27 6.07
C LYS A 149 -13.11 -22.85 6.97
N GLY A 150 -14.23 -22.55 6.34
CA GLY A 150 -15.47 -22.19 7.03
C GLY A 150 -15.45 -20.76 7.58
N PHE A 151 -16.57 -20.13 7.44
CA PHE A 151 -16.86 -18.80 7.98
C PHE A 151 -18.36 -18.73 8.34
N THR A 152 -18.73 -17.76 9.15
CA THR A 152 -20.12 -17.51 9.52
C THR A 152 -20.52 -16.12 9.02
N VAL A 153 -21.77 -15.99 8.59
CA VAL A 153 -22.40 -14.72 8.24
C VAL A 153 -23.69 -14.62 9.03
N VAL A 154 -23.80 -13.60 9.87
CA VAL A 154 -24.98 -13.35 10.71
C VAL A 154 -25.55 -11.99 10.36
N ARG A 155 -26.82 -11.95 9.90
CA ARG A 155 -27.58 -10.70 9.77
C ARG A 155 -27.87 -10.15 11.16
N GLU A 156 -27.72 -8.85 11.33
CA GLU A 156 -28.08 -8.17 12.56
C GLU A 156 -29.57 -7.84 12.63
N ALA A 157 -30.03 -7.25 13.74
CA ALA A 157 -31.41 -6.78 13.89
C ALA A 157 -31.80 -5.77 12.80
N ASP A 158 -30.88 -4.90 12.41
CA ASP A 158 -30.98 -4.15 11.15
C ASP A 158 -30.44 -5.03 10.03
N GLU A 159 -31.33 -5.61 9.23
CA GLU A 159 -30.98 -6.51 8.13
C GLU A 159 -30.09 -5.89 7.05
N ARG A 160 -29.85 -4.59 7.07
CA ARG A 160 -28.85 -3.95 6.21
C ARG A 160 -27.43 -4.26 6.64
N ASN A 161 -27.23 -4.77 7.86
CA ASN A 161 -25.94 -5.09 8.43
C ASN A 161 -25.75 -6.58 8.58
N ALA A 162 -24.52 -7.05 8.45
CA ALA A 162 -24.12 -8.42 8.71
C ALA A 162 -22.71 -8.46 9.29
N ARG A 163 -22.51 -9.34 10.26
CA ARG A 163 -21.19 -9.69 10.76
C ARG A 163 -20.72 -10.98 10.10
N ILE A 164 -19.55 -10.90 9.48
CA ILE A 164 -18.83 -12.02 8.90
C ILE A 164 -17.65 -12.35 9.82
N SER A 165 -17.43 -13.63 10.13
CA SER A 165 -16.28 -14.05 10.95
C SER A 165 -15.75 -15.40 10.50
N TRP A 166 -14.43 -15.59 10.61
CA TRP A 166 -13.70 -16.79 10.21
C TRP A 166 -12.56 -17.11 11.18
N LYS A 167 -11.96 -18.28 11.03
CA LYS A 167 -10.77 -18.64 11.79
C LYS A 167 -9.53 -18.11 11.08
N SER A 168 -8.60 -17.54 11.84
CA SER A 168 -7.31 -17.07 11.32
C SER A 168 -6.57 -18.20 10.61
N VAL A 169 -5.97 -17.88 9.49
CA VAL A 169 -5.14 -18.79 8.68
C VAL A 169 -3.68 -18.49 8.94
N LYS A 170 -2.90 -19.53 9.30
CA LYS A 170 -1.47 -19.36 9.53
C LYS A 170 -0.76 -18.86 8.27
N GLY A 171 0.03 -17.80 8.41
CA GLY A 171 0.77 -17.18 7.31
C GLY A 171 -0.06 -16.27 6.43
N ALA A 172 -1.33 -16.01 6.74
CA ALA A 172 -2.10 -14.96 6.10
C ALA A 172 -1.72 -13.58 6.68
N GLN A 173 -1.48 -12.62 5.81
CA GLN A 173 -1.29 -11.22 6.13
C GLN A 173 -2.64 -10.48 6.16
N GLY A 174 -3.59 -10.95 5.36
CA GLY A 174 -4.94 -10.41 5.30
C GLY A 174 -5.91 -11.34 4.58
N TYR A 175 -7.13 -10.84 4.45
CA TYR A 175 -8.26 -11.56 3.85
C TYR A 175 -9.00 -10.66 2.86
N ASN A 176 -9.44 -11.24 1.76
CA ASN A 176 -10.34 -10.59 0.82
C ASN A 176 -11.73 -11.23 0.98
N VAL A 177 -12.67 -10.48 1.55
CA VAL A 177 -14.06 -10.90 1.70
C VAL A 177 -14.83 -10.48 0.45
N LEU A 178 -15.35 -11.44 -0.28
CA LEU A 178 -16.09 -11.26 -1.51
C LEU A 178 -17.57 -11.52 -1.26
N TRP A 179 -18.45 -10.72 -1.87
CA TRP A 179 -19.88 -10.97 -1.81
C TRP A 179 -20.62 -10.49 -3.05
N GLY A 180 -21.81 -11.07 -3.25
CA GLY A 180 -22.66 -10.72 -4.37
C GLY A 180 -24.00 -11.47 -4.33
N VAL A 181 -24.83 -11.24 -5.35
CA VAL A 181 -26.20 -11.75 -5.41
C VAL A 181 -26.31 -13.14 -6.04
N ALA A 182 -25.24 -13.69 -6.60
CA ALA A 182 -25.15 -15.04 -7.15
C ALA A 182 -23.73 -15.58 -6.94
N LEU A 183 -23.56 -16.92 -6.98
CA LEU A 183 -22.27 -17.58 -6.77
C LEU A 183 -21.21 -17.18 -7.80
N ASP A 184 -21.63 -16.90 -9.02
CA ASP A 184 -20.80 -16.43 -10.14
C ASP A 184 -20.74 -14.89 -10.25
N LYS A 185 -21.30 -14.15 -9.27
CA LYS A 185 -21.43 -12.69 -9.28
C LYS A 185 -21.04 -12.08 -7.94
N LEU A 186 -19.82 -12.39 -7.48
CA LEU A 186 -19.23 -11.82 -6.26
C LEU A 186 -18.46 -10.54 -6.62
N TYR A 187 -19.17 -9.49 -7.03
CA TYR A 187 -18.58 -8.26 -7.55
C TYR A 187 -18.13 -7.26 -6.49
N SER A 188 -18.55 -7.46 -5.25
CA SER A 188 -18.13 -6.61 -4.14
C SER A 188 -17.01 -7.29 -3.36
N SER A 189 -16.06 -6.51 -2.88
CA SER A 189 -14.96 -7.02 -2.08
C SER A 189 -14.55 -6.02 -0.99
N TRP A 190 -13.98 -6.56 0.08
CA TRP A 190 -13.35 -5.78 1.14
C TRP A 190 -12.12 -6.49 1.67
N MET A 191 -11.00 -5.79 1.72
CA MET A 191 -9.76 -6.30 2.32
C MET A 191 -9.75 -6.03 3.83
N VAL A 192 -9.41 -7.08 4.59
CA VAL A 192 -9.28 -7.03 6.06
C VAL A 192 -7.85 -7.40 6.42
N TYR A 193 -7.18 -6.51 7.13
CA TYR A 193 -5.84 -6.72 7.66
C TYR A 193 -5.89 -6.83 9.19
N GLY A 194 -5.10 -7.72 9.76
CA GLY A 194 -4.92 -7.83 11.21
C GLY A 194 -6.15 -8.30 12.01
N ASP A 195 -7.25 -8.66 11.34
CA ASP A 195 -8.49 -9.16 11.94
C ASP A 195 -9.02 -10.38 11.18
N ASN A 196 -9.97 -11.06 11.78
CA ASN A 196 -10.69 -12.22 11.22
C ASN A 196 -12.20 -12.04 11.30
N SER A 197 -12.66 -10.80 11.27
CA SER A 197 -14.08 -10.41 11.19
C SER A 197 -14.27 -9.15 10.35
N LEU A 198 -15.48 -9.00 9.81
CA LEU A 198 -15.93 -7.83 9.05
C LEU A 198 -17.36 -7.49 9.42
N ASP A 199 -17.61 -6.26 9.83
CA ASP A 199 -18.95 -5.69 9.96
C ASP A 199 -19.34 -5.02 8.64
N LEU A 200 -20.13 -5.75 7.84
CA LEU A 200 -20.60 -5.28 6.54
C LEU A 200 -21.90 -4.51 6.70
N ARG A 201 -21.99 -3.37 6.04
CA ARG A 201 -23.15 -2.47 6.08
C ARG A 201 -23.73 -2.26 4.68
N ALA A 202 -24.94 -1.68 4.63
CA ALA A 202 -25.64 -1.31 3.39
C ALA A 202 -26.01 -2.50 2.48
N LEU A 203 -26.27 -3.65 3.04
CA LEU A 203 -26.93 -4.77 2.33
C LEU A 203 -28.41 -4.46 2.08
N THR A 204 -28.98 -4.98 1.03
CA THR A 204 -30.41 -4.87 0.73
C THR A 204 -31.21 -5.83 1.61
N VAL A 205 -32.25 -5.31 2.27
CA VAL A 205 -33.18 -6.11 3.07
C VAL A 205 -33.93 -7.10 2.18
N GLY A 206 -34.06 -8.36 2.65
CA GLY A 206 -34.72 -9.43 1.91
C GLY A 206 -33.90 -10.01 0.74
N GLN A 207 -32.78 -9.40 0.36
CA GLN A 207 -31.89 -9.91 -0.68
C GLN A 207 -31.00 -11.04 -0.16
N LYS A 208 -30.97 -12.16 -0.85
CA LYS A 208 -30.00 -13.24 -0.61
C LYS A 208 -28.62 -12.83 -1.14
N TYR A 209 -27.59 -13.03 -0.34
CA TYR A 209 -26.20 -12.81 -0.72
C TYR A 209 -25.38 -14.10 -0.58
N TYR A 210 -24.36 -14.20 -1.42
CA TYR A 210 -23.35 -15.25 -1.41
C TYR A 210 -22.02 -14.62 -1.05
N PHE A 211 -21.19 -15.38 -0.31
CA PHE A 211 -19.91 -14.91 0.21
C PHE A 211 -18.80 -15.90 -0.11
N ALA A 212 -17.60 -15.38 -0.31
CA ALA A 212 -16.36 -16.14 -0.33
C ALA A 212 -15.30 -15.35 0.46
N ILE A 213 -14.30 -16.05 1.02
CA ILE A 213 -13.17 -15.44 1.71
C ILE A 213 -11.91 -16.09 1.19
N GLU A 214 -11.02 -15.25 0.67
CA GLU A 214 -9.67 -15.60 0.26
C GLU A 214 -8.70 -15.09 1.31
N SER A 215 -7.71 -15.87 1.67
CA SER A 215 -6.57 -15.40 2.46
C SER A 215 -5.42 -15.04 1.54
N PHE A 216 -4.65 -14.03 1.88
CA PHE A 216 -3.48 -13.63 1.09
C PHE A 216 -2.28 -13.28 1.98
N ASN A 217 -1.13 -13.33 1.38
CA ASN A 217 0.13 -12.76 1.84
C ASN A 217 0.92 -12.26 0.62
N GLU A 218 2.15 -11.85 0.83
CA GLU A 218 3.06 -11.40 -0.23
C GLU A 218 3.35 -12.45 -1.30
N ASN A 219 3.08 -13.74 -1.01
CA ASN A 219 3.36 -14.85 -1.92
C ASN A 219 2.13 -15.30 -2.73
N GLY A 220 0.98 -14.63 -2.56
CA GLY A 220 -0.22 -14.85 -3.33
C GLY A 220 -1.49 -15.07 -2.52
N ILE A 221 -2.56 -15.39 -3.26
CA ILE A 221 -3.93 -15.56 -2.76
C ILE A 221 -4.27 -17.06 -2.74
N SER A 222 -5.02 -17.48 -1.69
CA SER A 222 -5.41 -18.89 -1.50
C SER A 222 -6.37 -19.43 -2.57
#